data_a8a81ead25f77047adcf51e26db3022a
#
_entry.id   a8a81ead25f77047adcf51e26db3022a
#
_cell.length_a   1.000
_cell.length_b   1.000
_cell.length_c   1.000
_cell.angle_alpha   90.00
_cell.angle_beta   90.00
_cell.angle_gamma   90.00
#
_symmetry.space_group_name_H-M   'P 1'
#
loop_
_entity.id
_entity.type
_entity.pdbx_description
1 polymer ?
#
loop_
_entity_poly.entity_id
_entity_poly.type
_entity_poly.pdbx_seq_one_letter_code
_entity_poly.pdbx_strand_id
1 'polypeptide(L)'
;VQQILEQIRELEPADPWESLAARTISGDLRRSLARLTRFVNERTHMLAALSHDLRSPLTAMRLRIEMLDETEDSVRLKALVEEMQAMVEATLEFARGVARAEPTAEVDLAVLLADLVNDVGGERANLAPSSPLPITVRPHALNRALRNLIDNAVRYGGVAMVKLDRTPGLAVITIADKGQGLPEDQLEAVFEPFVRLEGSRSRDTGGVGLGLAIARTIIQAHGGTVVLRNVLAGGLEAVVCLPIGDA
;
A
#
# COMPACT_ATOMS: atom_id res chain seq x y z
N VAL A 1 -4.59 -4.50 -17.85
CA VAL A 1 -4.06 -4.63 -19.22
C VAL A 1 -4.82 -5.71 -19.99
N GLN A 2 -5.01 -6.92 -19.45
CA GLN A 2 -5.77 -7.99 -20.10
C GLN A 2 -7.24 -7.60 -20.35
N GLN A 3 -7.92 -7.01 -19.38
CA GLN A 3 -9.31 -6.52 -19.54
C GLN A 3 -9.44 -5.46 -20.64
N ILE A 4 -8.49 -4.54 -20.74
CA ILE A 4 -8.48 -3.51 -21.81
C ILE A 4 -8.22 -4.18 -23.18
N LEU A 5 -7.38 -5.20 -23.24
CA LEU A 5 -7.11 -5.95 -24.48
C LEU A 5 -8.32 -6.81 -24.91
N GLU A 6 -9.12 -7.30 -23.97
CA GLU A 6 -10.37 -8.00 -24.24
C GLU A 6 -11.46 -7.05 -24.74
N GLN A 7 -11.65 -5.90 -24.12
CA GLN A 7 -12.58 -4.86 -24.59
C GLN A 7 -12.24 -4.33 -25.99
N ILE A 8 -10.96 -4.21 -26.34
CA ILE A 8 -10.52 -3.83 -27.69
C ILE A 8 -10.84 -4.94 -28.73
N ARG A 9 -10.94 -6.19 -28.29
CA ARG A 9 -11.23 -7.35 -29.17
C ARG A 9 -12.71 -7.48 -29.52
N GLU A 10 -13.61 -6.92 -28.71
CA GLU A 10 -15.06 -6.94 -28.89
C GLU A 10 -15.60 -5.83 -29.81
N LEU A 11 -14.76 -4.84 -30.19
CA LEU A 11 -15.13 -3.80 -31.15
C LEU A 11 -14.93 -4.32 -32.58
N GLU A 12 -15.93 -5.03 -33.12
CA GLU A 12 -16.01 -5.33 -34.56
C GLU A 12 -16.47 -4.08 -35.34
N PRO A 13 -15.63 -3.51 -36.22
CA PRO A 13 -16.01 -2.33 -37.00
C PRO A 13 -16.89 -2.71 -38.18
N ALA A 14 -17.93 -1.92 -38.40
CA ALA A 14 -18.91 -2.12 -39.44
C ALA A 14 -18.44 -1.75 -40.87
N ASP A 15 -17.25 -1.09 -41.03
CA ASP A 15 -16.72 -0.61 -42.32
C ASP A 15 -15.24 -1.10 -42.48
N PRO A 16 -14.84 -1.57 -43.70
CA PRO A 16 -13.49 -2.01 -44.02
C PRO A 16 -12.39 -0.97 -43.73
N TRP A 17 -12.68 0.33 -43.87
CA TRP A 17 -11.74 1.42 -43.61
C TRP A 17 -11.62 1.72 -42.12
N GLU A 18 -12.71 1.66 -41.37
CA GLU A 18 -12.68 1.73 -39.92
C GLU A 18 -11.92 0.51 -39.33
N SER A 19 -12.07 -0.67 -39.97
CA SER A 19 -11.33 -1.87 -39.54
C SER A 19 -9.81 -1.73 -39.67
N LEU A 20 -9.34 -1.08 -40.74
CA LEU A 20 -7.90 -0.89 -40.96
C LEU A 20 -7.34 0.16 -40.00
N ALA A 21 -8.02 1.26 -39.76
CA ALA A 21 -7.65 2.30 -38.81
C ALA A 21 -7.67 1.75 -37.37
N ALA A 22 -8.74 1.05 -36.99
CA ALA A 22 -8.85 0.42 -35.66
C ALA A 22 -7.78 -0.65 -35.43
N ARG A 23 -7.42 -1.45 -36.43
CA ARG A 23 -6.33 -2.44 -36.35
C ARG A 23 -4.95 -1.79 -36.21
N THR A 24 -4.72 -0.67 -36.91
CA THR A 24 -3.46 0.08 -36.81
C THR A 24 -3.35 0.74 -35.44
N ILE A 25 -4.39 1.43 -34.97
CA ILE A 25 -4.44 2.06 -33.64
C ILE A 25 -4.29 1.03 -32.53
N SER A 26 -4.99 -0.11 -32.63
CA SER A 26 -4.85 -1.18 -31.63
C SER A 26 -3.47 -1.83 -31.65
N GLY A 27 -2.84 -1.94 -32.83
CA GLY A 27 -1.47 -2.42 -32.99
C GLY A 27 -0.43 -1.47 -32.37
N ASP A 28 -0.59 -0.16 -32.56
CA ASP A 28 0.28 0.86 -31.97
C ASP A 28 0.08 0.96 -30.46
N LEU A 29 -1.16 0.89 -29.98
CA LEU A 29 -1.48 0.87 -28.57
C LEU A 29 -0.90 -0.36 -27.88
N ARG A 30 -1.02 -1.55 -28.48
CA ARG A 30 -0.39 -2.79 -27.96
C ARG A 30 1.13 -2.69 -27.89
N ARG A 31 1.76 -2.10 -28.93
CA ARG A 31 3.22 -1.87 -28.92
C ARG A 31 3.63 -0.91 -27.82
N SER A 32 2.88 0.17 -27.63
CA SER A 32 3.14 1.16 -26.58
C SER A 32 2.95 0.57 -25.18
N LEU A 33 1.86 -0.19 -24.97
CA LEU A 33 1.62 -0.92 -23.71
C LEU A 33 2.73 -1.94 -23.43
N ALA A 34 3.16 -2.71 -24.45
CA ALA A 34 4.24 -3.67 -24.30
C ALA A 34 5.59 -3.00 -23.96
N ARG A 35 5.86 -1.81 -24.53
CA ARG A 35 7.05 -1.00 -24.18
C ARG A 35 6.97 -0.49 -22.75
N LEU A 36 5.82 0.06 -22.34
CA LEU A 36 5.61 0.54 -20.98
C LEU A 36 5.75 -0.60 -19.96
N THR A 37 5.13 -1.75 -20.23
CA THR A 37 5.24 -2.93 -19.36
C THR A 37 6.69 -3.39 -19.24
N ARG A 38 7.44 -3.43 -20.35
CA ARG A 38 8.86 -3.78 -20.33
C ARG A 38 9.67 -2.79 -19.53
N PHE A 39 9.48 -1.49 -19.75
CA PHE A 39 10.16 -0.43 -19.01
C PHE A 39 9.90 -0.50 -17.51
N VAL A 40 8.64 -0.72 -17.10
CA VAL A 40 8.28 -0.91 -15.68
C VAL A 40 8.96 -2.14 -15.10
N ASN A 41 8.95 -3.27 -15.83
CA ASN A 41 9.60 -4.50 -15.37
C ASN A 41 11.13 -4.34 -15.25
N GLU A 42 11.79 -3.74 -16.24
CA GLU A 42 13.25 -3.47 -16.20
C GLU A 42 13.60 -2.59 -15.01
N ARG A 43 12.82 -1.52 -14.76
CA ARG A 43 13.01 -0.65 -13.61
C ARG A 43 12.82 -1.40 -12.29
N THR A 44 11.82 -2.28 -12.21
CA THR A 44 11.56 -3.11 -11.03
C THR A 44 12.69 -4.12 -10.80
N HIS A 45 13.21 -4.74 -11.83
CA HIS A 45 14.37 -5.66 -11.74
C HIS A 45 15.64 -4.92 -11.29
N MET A 46 15.91 -3.75 -11.85
CA MET A 46 17.04 -2.92 -11.44
C MET A 46 16.96 -2.53 -9.95
N LEU A 47 15.80 -2.07 -9.50
CA LEU A 47 15.57 -1.73 -8.10
C LEU A 47 15.69 -2.97 -7.19
N ALA A 48 15.27 -4.14 -7.64
CA ALA A 48 15.45 -5.40 -6.91
C ALA A 48 16.92 -5.77 -6.74
N ALA A 49 17.75 -5.61 -7.78
CA ALA A 49 19.18 -5.85 -7.72
C ALA A 49 19.88 -4.85 -6.78
N LEU A 50 19.59 -3.55 -6.93
CA LEU A 50 20.14 -2.51 -6.06
C LEU A 50 19.86 -2.75 -4.57
N SER A 51 18.70 -3.29 -4.26
CA SER A 51 18.38 -3.54 -2.86
C SER A 51 19.02 -4.78 -2.28
N HIS A 52 19.22 -5.82 -3.09
CA HIS A 52 20.08 -6.93 -2.68
C HIS A 52 21.46 -6.41 -2.34
N ASP A 53 22.00 -5.55 -3.19
CA ASP A 53 23.35 -5.01 -3.04
C ASP A 53 23.46 -4.01 -1.86
N LEU A 54 22.37 -3.32 -1.51
CA LEU A 54 22.32 -2.45 -0.33
C LEU A 54 22.09 -3.24 0.98
N ARG A 55 21.37 -4.36 0.94
CA ARG A 55 21.12 -5.18 2.13
C ARG A 55 22.41 -5.77 2.71
N SER A 56 23.33 -6.20 1.85
CA SER A 56 24.60 -6.82 2.26
C SER A 56 25.45 -5.89 3.14
N PRO A 57 25.81 -4.63 2.71
CA PRO A 57 26.58 -3.72 3.54
C PRO A 57 25.83 -3.28 4.81
N LEU A 58 24.51 -3.09 4.75
CA LEU A 58 23.71 -2.73 5.93
C LEU A 58 23.70 -3.86 6.98
N THR A 59 23.59 -5.11 6.55
CA THR A 59 23.72 -6.27 7.43
C THR A 59 25.11 -6.34 8.05
N ALA A 60 26.16 -6.10 7.27
CA ALA A 60 27.53 -6.06 7.77
C ALA A 60 27.75 -4.93 8.79
N MET A 61 27.17 -3.74 8.56
CA MET A 61 27.19 -2.63 9.52
C MET A 61 26.49 -3.01 10.82
N ARG A 62 25.28 -3.60 10.74
CA ARG A 62 24.54 -4.04 11.90
C ARG A 62 25.33 -5.04 12.75
N LEU A 63 25.93 -6.07 12.12
CA LEU A 63 26.75 -7.05 12.82
C LEU A 63 27.96 -6.41 13.51
N ARG A 64 28.60 -5.41 12.86
CA ARG A 64 29.72 -4.68 13.47
C ARG A 64 29.28 -3.85 14.69
N ILE A 65 28.11 -3.22 14.61
CA ILE A 65 27.55 -2.44 15.73
C ILE A 65 27.19 -3.36 16.90
N GLU A 66 26.67 -4.56 16.62
CA GLU A 66 26.35 -5.56 17.66
C GLU A 66 27.61 -6.07 18.39
N MET A 67 28.82 -5.92 17.80
CA MET A 67 30.09 -6.27 18.42
C MET A 67 30.73 -5.13 19.21
N LEU A 68 30.17 -3.92 19.16
CA LEU A 68 30.62 -2.80 19.99
C LEU A 68 30.05 -2.88 21.39
N ASP A 69 30.78 -2.28 22.36
CA ASP A 69 30.24 -2.07 23.69
C ASP A 69 28.94 -1.27 23.65
N GLU A 70 28.01 -1.58 24.55
CA GLU A 70 26.71 -0.90 24.61
C GLU A 70 26.89 0.53 25.15
N THR A 71 27.04 1.46 24.25
CA THR A 71 27.14 2.91 24.49
C THR A 71 25.95 3.63 23.88
N GLU A 72 25.70 4.87 24.29
CA GLU A 72 24.62 5.68 23.70
C GLU A 72 24.82 5.84 22.18
N ASP A 73 26.07 5.91 21.72
CA ASP A 73 26.39 6.03 20.30
C ASP A 73 26.14 4.71 19.54
N SER A 74 26.45 3.53 20.13
CA SER A 74 26.18 2.24 19.50
C SER A 74 24.67 1.98 19.36
N VAL A 75 23.89 2.34 20.37
CA VAL A 75 22.42 2.27 20.30
C VAL A 75 21.84 3.19 19.21
N ARG A 76 22.36 4.43 19.10
CA ARG A 76 21.96 5.37 18.05
C ARG A 76 22.34 4.87 16.65
N LEU A 77 23.55 4.32 16.49
CA LEU A 77 24.01 3.76 15.22
C LEU A 77 23.15 2.56 14.79
N LYS A 78 22.80 1.69 15.74
CA LYS A 78 21.90 0.54 15.47
C LYS A 78 20.55 1.02 14.94
N ALA A 79 19.93 1.97 15.62
CA ALA A 79 18.65 2.53 15.20
C ALA A 79 18.72 3.15 13.79
N LEU A 80 19.81 3.86 13.45
CA LEU A 80 20.03 4.43 12.11
C LEU A 80 20.16 3.36 11.02
N VAL A 81 20.88 2.26 11.31
CA VAL A 81 21.03 1.15 10.34
C VAL A 81 19.70 0.44 10.14
N GLU A 82 18.93 0.22 11.20
CA GLU A 82 17.58 -0.36 11.13
C GLU A 82 16.62 0.54 10.31
N GLU A 83 16.68 1.86 10.50
CA GLU A 83 15.92 2.82 9.70
C GLU A 83 16.31 2.77 8.22
N MET A 84 17.61 2.70 7.92
CA MET A 84 18.10 2.56 6.53
C MET A 84 17.65 1.25 5.89
N GLN A 85 17.66 0.13 6.62
CA GLN A 85 17.17 -1.16 6.14
C GLN A 85 15.68 -1.09 5.82
N ALA A 86 14.87 -0.54 6.73
CA ALA A 86 13.43 -0.34 6.52
C ALA A 86 13.16 0.56 5.30
N MET A 87 13.97 1.61 5.09
CA MET A 87 13.86 2.51 3.94
C MET A 87 14.13 1.79 2.62
N VAL A 88 15.19 1.01 2.55
CA VAL A 88 15.54 0.21 1.37
C VAL A 88 14.44 -0.80 1.07
N GLU A 89 13.95 -1.51 2.07
CA GLU A 89 12.87 -2.51 1.90
C GLU A 89 11.56 -1.87 1.44
N ALA A 90 11.14 -0.76 2.05
CA ALA A 90 9.93 -0.04 1.67
C ALA A 90 10.01 0.52 0.23
N THR A 91 11.18 1.05 -0.17
CA THR A 91 11.39 1.54 -1.54
C THR A 91 11.25 0.43 -2.57
N LEU A 92 11.83 -0.75 -2.27
CA LEU A 92 11.70 -1.93 -3.12
C LEU A 92 10.30 -2.44 -3.24
N GLU A 93 9.63 -2.51 -2.11
CA GLU A 93 8.26 -2.96 -2.06
C GLU A 93 7.33 -2.04 -2.83
N PHE A 94 7.55 -0.72 -2.74
CA PHE A 94 6.84 0.25 -3.58
C PHE A 94 7.10 -0.01 -5.07
N ALA A 95 8.36 -0.23 -5.44
CA ALA A 95 8.73 -0.52 -6.83
C ALA A 95 8.19 -1.88 -7.33
N ARG A 96 8.11 -2.88 -6.47
CA ARG A 96 7.57 -4.23 -6.77
C ARG A 96 6.04 -4.30 -6.69
N GLY A 97 5.42 -3.41 -5.93
CA GLY A 97 3.99 -3.47 -5.59
C GLY A 97 3.03 -3.51 -6.77
N VAL A 98 3.49 -3.04 -7.94
CA VAL A 98 2.71 -3.08 -9.19
C VAL A 98 2.99 -4.35 -10.01
N ALA A 99 4.11 -5.07 -9.78
CA ALA A 99 4.62 -6.11 -10.69
C ALA A 99 4.41 -7.56 -10.22
N ARG A 100 4.04 -7.80 -8.95
CA ARG A 100 3.86 -9.17 -8.46
C ARG A 100 2.45 -9.65 -8.75
N ALA A 101 2.33 -10.59 -9.69
CA ALA A 101 1.11 -11.33 -9.99
C ALA A 101 0.82 -12.33 -8.84
N GLU A 102 0.35 -11.82 -7.69
CA GLU A 102 -0.24 -12.67 -6.67
C GLU A 102 -1.62 -13.13 -7.17
N PRO A 103 -1.94 -14.44 -7.13
CA PRO A 103 -3.26 -14.92 -7.49
C PRO A 103 -4.31 -14.36 -6.54
N THR A 104 -5.49 -14.09 -7.07
CA THR A 104 -6.65 -13.75 -6.26
C THR A 104 -7.18 -14.99 -5.55
N ALA A 105 -7.63 -14.82 -4.32
CA ALA A 105 -8.30 -15.84 -3.52
C ALA A 105 -9.52 -15.25 -2.82
N GLU A 106 -10.47 -16.07 -2.50
CA GLU A 106 -11.58 -15.69 -1.63
C GLU A 106 -11.10 -15.70 -0.18
N VAL A 107 -11.28 -14.59 0.52
CA VAL A 107 -10.94 -14.41 1.94
C VAL A 107 -12.10 -13.79 2.67
N ASP A 108 -12.26 -14.12 3.94
CA ASP A 108 -13.17 -13.41 4.83
C ASP A 108 -12.46 -12.16 5.37
N LEU A 109 -12.97 -10.98 4.97
CA LEU A 109 -12.39 -9.71 5.33
C LEU A 109 -12.47 -9.42 6.84
N ALA A 110 -13.48 -9.93 7.54
CA ALA A 110 -13.60 -9.81 8.99
C ALA A 110 -12.48 -10.58 9.70
N VAL A 111 -12.17 -11.79 9.24
CA VAL A 111 -11.07 -12.61 9.78
C VAL A 111 -9.72 -11.94 9.51
N LEU A 112 -9.49 -11.48 8.28
CA LEU A 112 -8.25 -10.81 7.91
C LEU A 112 -7.99 -9.54 8.75
N LEU A 113 -9.03 -8.74 9.02
CA LEU A 113 -8.92 -7.57 9.89
C LEU A 113 -8.69 -7.95 11.36
N ALA A 114 -9.33 -9.02 11.85
CA ALA A 114 -9.12 -9.51 13.21
C ALA A 114 -7.67 -9.96 13.42
N ASP A 115 -7.10 -10.71 12.49
CA ASP A 115 -5.71 -11.15 12.52
C ASP A 115 -4.75 -9.95 12.54
N LEU A 116 -4.99 -8.96 11.67
CA LEU A 116 -4.19 -7.72 11.62
C LEU A 116 -4.22 -6.94 12.93
N VAL A 117 -5.41 -6.77 13.51
CA VAL A 117 -5.57 -6.04 14.78
C VAL A 117 -4.89 -6.78 15.93
N ASN A 118 -4.98 -8.11 15.98
CA ASN A 118 -4.29 -8.93 16.97
C ASN A 118 -2.76 -8.84 16.85
N ASP A 119 -2.23 -8.83 15.62
CA ASP A 119 -0.79 -8.72 15.36
C ASP A 119 -0.20 -7.37 15.82
N VAL A 120 -0.97 -6.29 15.70
CA VAL A 120 -0.54 -4.95 16.16
C VAL A 120 -0.53 -4.82 17.68
N GLY A 121 -1.23 -5.73 18.38
CA GLY A 121 -1.35 -5.76 19.84
C GLY A 121 -2.63 -5.09 20.33
N GLY A 122 -3.50 -5.89 20.98
CA GLY A 122 -4.90 -5.60 21.25
C GLY A 122 -5.22 -4.35 22.10
N GLU A 123 -4.23 -3.73 22.76
CA GLU A 123 -4.45 -2.44 23.44
C GLU A 123 -4.33 -1.24 22.48
N ARG A 124 -3.61 -1.41 21.36
CA ARG A 124 -3.32 -0.34 20.39
C ARG A 124 -4.22 -0.35 19.16
N ALA A 125 -4.86 -1.47 18.89
CA ALA A 125 -5.80 -1.60 17.80
C ALA A 125 -7.05 -2.37 18.25
N ASN A 126 -8.22 -1.91 17.84
CA ASN A 126 -9.49 -2.53 18.19
C ASN A 126 -10.35 -2.69 16.94
N LEU A 127 -10.90 -3.87 16.73
CA LEU A 127 -11.88 -4.15 15.68
C LEU A 127 -13.29 -4.13 16.28
N ALA A 128 -14.16 -3.30 15.72
CA ALA A 128 -15.58 -3.34 16.07
C ALA A 128 -16.21 -4.68 15.61
N PRO A 129 -17.19 -5.21 16.34
CA PRO A 129 -17.88 -6.43 15.92
C PRO A 129 -18.37 -6.31 14.48
N SER A 130 -18.07 -7.31 13.67
CA SER A 130 -18.44 -7.36 12.25
C SER A 130 -18.91 -8.74 11.86
N SER A 131 -19.77 -8.81 10.83
CA SER A 131 -20.19 -10.07 10.23
C SER A 131 -19.16 -10.56 9.21
N PRO A 132 -19.08 -11.88 8.97
CA PRO A 132 -18.25 -12.44 7.90
C PRO A 132 -18.55 -11.77 6.56
N LEU A 133 -17.52 -11.40 5.82
CA LEU A 133 -17.63 -10.72 4.54
C LEU A 133 -16.63 -11.32 3.54
N PRO A 134 -17.03 -12.35 2.77
CA PRO A 134 -16.18 -12.94 1.75
C PRO A 134 -15.94 -11.94 0.59
N ILE A 135 -14.69 -11.86 0.16
CA ILE A 135 -14.26 -10.98 -0.93
C ILE A 135 -13.12 -11.65 -1.72
N THR A 136 -13.12 -11.50 -3.04
CA THR A 136 -12.04 -12.01 -3.90
C THR A 136 -10.96 -10.96 -4.08
N VAL A 137 -9.79 -11.19 -3.49
CA VAL A 137 -8.67 -10.24 -3.46
C VAL A 137 -7.33 -10.97 -3.58
N ARG A 138 -6.23 -10.23 -3.62
CA ARG A 138 -4.88 -10.74 -3.41
C ARG A 138 -4.56 -10.62 -1.91
N PRO A 139 -4.54 -11.73 -1.15
CA PRO A 139 -4.57 -11.70 0.32
C PRO A 139 -3.36 -10.99 0.93
N HIS A 140 -2.14 -11.32 0.48
CA HIS A 140 -0.92 -10.71 1.03
C HIS A 140 -0.79 -9.22 0.67
N ALA A 141 -1.20 -8.84 -0.54
CA ALA A 141 -1.20 -7.44 -0.95
C ALA A 141 -2.20 -6.63 -0.11
N LEU A 142 -3.43 -7.12 0.04
CA LEU A 142 -4.45 -6.41 0.83
C LEU A 142 -4.06 -6.33 2.31
N ASN A 143 -3.59 -7.44 2.90
CA ASN A 143 -3.07 -7.47 4.28
C ASN A 143 -2.04 -6.35 4.49
N ARG A 144 -1.09 -6.22 3.59
CA ARG A 144 -0.06 -5.19 3.65
C ARG A 144 -0.63 -3.76 3.55
N ALA A 145 -1.59 -3.51 2.65
CA ALA A 145 -2.21 -2.20 2.53
C ALA A 145 -2.92 -1.79 3.83
N LEU A 146 -3.71 -2.72 4.39
CA LEU A 146 -4.44 -2.48 5.64
C LEU A 146 -3.49 -2.33 6.84
N ARG A 147 -2.43 -3.15 6.92
CA ARG A 147 -1.38 -3.00 7.94
C ARG A 147 -0.74 -1.62 7.90
N ASN A 148 -0.39 -1.11 6.73
CA ASN A 148 0.17 0.24 6.59
C ASN A 148 -0.77 1.33 7.13
N LEU A 149 -2.07 1.19 6.91
CA LEU A 149 -3.07 2.14 7.44
C LEU A 149 -3.23 2.02 8.96
N ILE A 150 -3.28 0.80 9.49
CA ILE A 150 -3.40 0.54 10.94
C ILE A 150 -2.14 1.01 11.67
N ASP A 151 -0.95 0.67 11.17
CA ASP A 151 0.33 1.10 11.76
C ASP A 151 0.44 2.63 11.76
N ASN A 152 -0.05 3.28 10.70
CA ASN A 152 -0.11 4.74 10.63
C ASN A 152 -1.02 5.33 11.70
N ALA A 153 -2.22 4.79 11.88
CA ALA A 153 -3.16 5.21 12.91
C ALA A 153 -2.59 5.04 14.33
N VAL A 154 -1.95 3.90 14.61
CA VAL A 154 -1.29 3.65 15.90
C VAL A 154 -0.11 4.59 16.12
N ARG A 155 0.70 4.83 15.09
CA ARG A 155 1.90 5.68 15.18
C ARG A 155 1.58 7.13 15.49
N TYR A 156 0.58 7.70 14.82
CA TYR A 156 0.26 9.11 14.91
C TYR A 156 -0.90 9.43 15.86
N GLY A 157 -1.79 8.48 16.09
CA GLY A 157 -2.95 8.66 16.98
C GLY A 157 -2.92 7.80 18.24
N GLY A 158 -1.85 6.99 18.44
CA GLY A 158 -1.68 6.11 19.60
C GLY A 158 -2.55 4.86 19.59
N VAL A 159 -3.69 4.89 18.91
CA VAL A 159 -4.65 3.79 18.80
C VAL A 159 -5.29 3.77 17.42
N ALA A 160 -5.58 2.57 16.91
CA ALA A 160 -6.37 2.36 15.71
C ALA A 160 -7.74 1.76 16.06
N MET A 161 -8.81 2.41 15.64
CA MET A 161 -10.18 1.88 15.74
C MET A 161 -10.62 1.43 14.36
N VAL A 162 -10.76 0.13 14.16
CA VAL A 162 -11.09 -0.49 12.88
C VAL A 162 -12.56 -0.89 12.87
N LYS A 163 -13.26 -0.57 11.78
CA LYS A 163 -14.67 -0.92 11.56
C LYS A 163 -14.81 -1.48 10.15
N LEU A 164 -15.62 -2.53 10.01
CA LEU A 164 -16.00 -3.12 8.73
C LEU A 164 -17.50 -2.99 8.55
N ASP A 165 -17.91 -2.31 7.50
CA ASP A 165 -19.31 -2.18 7.09
C ASP A 165 -19.49 -2.77 5.68
N ARG A 166 -20.71 -3.25 5.40
CA ARG A 166 -21.15 -3.67 4.07
C ARG A 166 -22.16 -2.68 3.54
N THR A 167 -21.92 -2.15 2.36
CA THR A 167 -22.89 -1.36 1.59
C THR A 167 -23.20 -2.08 0.26
N PRO A 168 -24.23 -1.71 -0.49
CA PRO A 168 -24.52 -2.34 -1.78
C PRO A 168 -23.29 -2.28 -2.72
N GLY A 169 -22.76 -3.45 -3.07
CA GLY A 169 -21.60 -3.59 -3.97
C GLY A 169 -20.23 -3.24 -3.37
N LEU A 170 -20.14 -2.82 -2.10
CA LEU A 170 -18.87 -2.38 -1.50
C LEU A 170 -18.69 -2.92 -0.08
N ALA A 171 -17.45 -3.32 0.24
CA ALA A 171 -16.94 -3.41 1.60
C ALA A 171 -16.32 -2.08 1.97
N VAL A 172 -16.68 -1.52 3.12
CA VAL A 172 -16.17 -0.26 3.63
C VAL A 172 -15.39 -0.54 4.91
N ILE A 173 -14.09 -0.29 4.89
CA ILE A 173 -13.22 -0.41 6.06
C ILE A 173 -12.86 1.00 6.51
N THR A 174 -13.16 1.30 7.76
CA THR A 174 -12.83 2.58 8.40
C THR A 174 -11.75 2.32 9.45
N ILE A 175 -10.64 3.04 9.36
CA ILE A 175 -9.54 2.98 10.32
C ILE A 175 -9.36 4.38 10.88
N ALA A 176 -9.79 4.59 12.13
CA ALA A 176 -9.77 5.89 12.79
C ALA A 176 -8.73 5.90 13.90
N ASP A 177 -8.08 7.05 14.09
CA ASP A 177 -7.16 7.33 15.19
C ASP A 177 -7.66 8.49 16.08
N LYS A 178 -6.90 8.77 17.14
CA LYS A 178 -7.16 9.89 18.06
C LYS A 178 -6.06 10.96 18.03
N GLY A 179 -5.33 11.05 16.91
CA GLY A 179 -4.29 12.04 16.70
C GLY A 179 -4.83 13.46 16.52
N GLN A 180 -3.96 14.34 16.09
CA GLN A 180 -4.34 15.75 15.87
C GLN A 180 -4.98 16.01 14.48
N GLY A 181 -5.13 14.95 13.66
CA GLY A 181 -5.59 15.12 12.28
C GLY A 181 -4.52 15.75 11.36
N LEU A 182 -4.94 16.20 10.20
CA LEU A 182 -4.10 16.81 9.17
C LEU A 182 -4.72 18.12 8.66
N PRO A 183 -3.92 19.10 8.20
CA PRO A 183 -4.42 20.20 7.41
C PRO A 183 -5.18 19.69 6.16
N GLU A 184 -6.29 20.32 5.80
CA GLU A 184 -7.13 19.85 4.68
C GLU A 184 -6.38 19.77 3.35
N ASP A 185 -5.49 20.72 3.09
CA ASP A 185 -4.64 20.78 1.91
C ASP A 185 -3.59 19.64 1.85
N GLN A 186 -3.37 18.96 2.97
CA GLN A 186 -2.39 17.86 3.08
C GLN A 186 -3.00 16.47 3.02
N LEU A 187 -4.33 16.33 3.18
CA LEU A 187 -5.03 15.04 3.17
C LEU A 187 -4.78 14.22 1.90
N GLU A 188 -4.64 14.86 0.78
CA GLU A 188 -4.30 14.20 -0.49
C GLU A 188 -2.79 14.06 -0.68
N ALA A 189 -2.02 15.07 -0.30
CA ALA A 189 -0.57 15.11 -0.50
C ALA A 189 0.18 14.03 0.28
N VAL A 190 -0.33 13.57 1.44
CA VAL A 190 0.31 12.51 2.24
C VAL A 190 0.28 11.13 1.59
N PHE A 191 -0.47 10.96 0.50
CA PHE A 191 -0.42 9.74 -0.32
C PHE A 191 0.70 9.77 -1.36
N GLU A 192 1.35 10.92 -1.59
CA GLU A 192 2.51 10.99 -2.47
C GLU A 192 3.72 10.29 -1.82
N PRO A 193 4.51 9.53 -2.60
CA PRO A 193 5.69 8.86 -2.09
C PRO A 193 6.67 9.84 -1.43
N PHE A 194 7.25 9.44 -0.30
CA PHE A 194 8.24 10.20 0.47
C PHE A 194 7.73 11.50 1.10
N VAL A 195 6.44 11.81 1.00
CA VAL A 195 5.86 12.98 1.69
C VAL A 195 5.76 12.69 3.17
N ARG A 196 6.28 13.62 3.98
CA ARG A 196 6.18 13.64 5.45
C ARG A 196 5.87 15.05 5.90
N LEU A 197 5.00 15.17 6.89
CA LEU A 197 4.65 16.47 7.46
C LEU A 197 5.77 16.99 8.36
N GLU A 198 6.01 18.30 8.35
CA GLU A 198 7.13 18.92 9.07
C GLU A 198 7.10 18.67 10.59
N GLY A 199 5.94 18.46 11.19
CA GLY A 199 5.79 18.11 12.60
C GLY A 199 6.17 16.68 12.98
N SER A 200 6.30 15.77 12.00
CA SER A 200 6.64 14.35 12.20
C SER A 200 8.15 14.06 12.04
N ARG A 201 9.00 15.09 11.99
CA ARG A 201 10.47 14.95 11.94
C ARG A 201 11.09 14.47 13.24
N SER A 202 10.29 14.25 14.29
CA SER A 202 10.78 13.61 15.51
C SER A 202 11.35 12.23 15.16
N ARG A 203 12.58 11.95 15.61
CA ARG A 203 13.30 10.68 15.38
C ARG A 203 12.55 9.48 15.93
N ASP A 204 11.63 9.69 16.85
CA ASP A 204 10.82 8.65 17.50
C ASP A 204 9.66 8.14 16.63
N THR A 205 9.27 8.86 15.58
CA THR A 205 8.20 8.49 14.65
C THR A 205 8.75 8.05 13.28
N GLY A 206 9.91 7.38 13.24
CA GLY A 206 10.60 6.93 12.04
C GLY A 206 9.70 6.20 11.03
N GLY A 207 9.62 6.71 9.80
CA GLY A 207 8.91 6.10 8.67
C GLY A 207 9.32 6.80 7.38
N VAL A 208 9.44 6.02 6.29
CA VAL A 208 9.98 6.47 4.99
C VAL A 208 9.02 7.37 4.22
N GLY A 209 7.75 7.51 4.65
CA GLY A 209 6.71 8.22 3.89
C GLY A 209 6.19 7.42 2.69
N LEU A 210 6.31 6.11 2.71
CA LEU A 210 5.84 5.22 1.63
C LEU A 210 4.57 4.43 1.99
N GLY A 211 4.24 4.29 3.28
CA GLY A 211 3.15 3.43 3.73
C GLY A 211 1.79 3.76 3.12
N LEU A 212 1.40 5.04 3.12
CA LEU A 212 0.14 5.50 2.54
C LEU A 212 0.12 5.38 1.01
N ALA A 213 1.23 5.69 0.34
CA ALA A 213 1.37 5.53 -1.11
C ALA A 213 1.23 4.06 -1.54
N ILE A 214 1.85 3.14 -0.79
CA ILE A 214 1.73 1.69 -0.98
C ILE A 214 0.29 1.24 -0.77
N ALA A 215 -0.34 1.67 0.32
CA ALA A 215 -1.74 1.32 0.62
C ALA A 215 -2.68 1.76 -0.52
N ARG A 216 -2.57 3.01 -0.97
CA ARG A 216 -3.36 3.54 -2.09
C ARG A 216 -3.15 2.73 -3.37
N THR A 217 -1.90 2.46 -3.74
CA THR A 217 -1.56 1.70 -4.95
C THR A 217 -2.18 0.30 -4.93
N ILE A 218 -2.11 -0.39 -3.79
CA ILE A 218 -2.66 -1.74 -3.64
C ILE A 218 -4.19 -1.71 -3.69
N ILE A 219 -4.83 -0.78 -2.96
CA ILE A 219 -6.29 -0.65 -2.93
C ILE A 219 -6.83 -0.34 -4.32
N GLN A 220 -6.20 0.58 -5.06
CA GLN A 220 -6.55 0.89 -6.45
C GLN A 220 -6.36 -0.31 -7.39
N ALA A 221 -5.32 -1.11 -7.18
CA ALA A 221 -5.09 -2.35 -7.95
C ALA A 221 -6.16 -3.43 -7.68
N HIS A 222 -6.96 -3.29 -6.61
CA HIS A 222 -8.15 -4.10 -6.31
C HIS A 222 -9.46 -3.43 -6.78
N GLY A 223 -9.39 -2.34 -7.57
CA GLY A 223 -10.55 -1.58 -8.01
C GLY A 223 -11.21 -0.74 -6.92
N GLY A 224 -10.55 -0.61 -5.76
CA GLY A 224 -11.05 0.14 -4.61
C GLY A 224 -10.53 1.58 -4.56
N THR A 225 -10.94 2.30 -3.52
CA THR A 225 -10.50 3.66 -3.21
C THR A 225 -10.12 3.78 -1.74
N VAL A 226 -9.20 4.69 -1.43
CA VAL A 226 -8.87 5.10 -0.06
C VAL A 226 -8.82 6.61 0.02
N VAL A 227 -9.45 7.15 1.05
CA VAL A 227 -9.46 8.59 1.34
C VAL A 227 -9.16 8.81 2.82
N LEU A 228 -8.53 9.94 3.14
CA LEU A 228 -8.35 10.42 4.50
C LEU A 228 -9.31 11.57 4.79
N ARG A 229 -9.82 11.63 6.00
CA ARG A 229 -10.62 12.77 6.47
C ARG A 229 -10.39 13.02 7.96
N ASN A 230 -10.45 14.28 8.35
CA ASN A 230 -10.42 14.65 9.75
C ASN A 230 -11.73 14.28 10.44
N VAL A 231 -11.64 13.81 11.68
CA VAL A 231 -12.79 13.53 12.54
C VAL A 231 -13.11 14.76 13.37
N LEU A 232 -14.38 15.16 13.42
CA LEU A 232 -14.82 16.36 14.18
C LEU A 232 -14.43 16.34 15.67
N ALA A 233 -14.36 15.16 16.26
CA ALA A 233 -13.94 14.96 17.66
C ALA A 233 -12.41 14.94 17.85
N GLY A 234 -11.63 15.18 16.79
CA GLY A 234 -10.19 15.02 16.72
C GLY A 234 -9.77 13.64 16.19
N GLY A 235 -8.63 13.60 15.51
CA GLY A 235 -8.09 12.40 14.87
C GLY A 235 -8.26 12.40 13.36
N LEU A 236 -7.70 11.35 12.76
CA LEU A 236 -7.76 11.08 11.32
C LEU A 236 -8.50 9.76 11.07
N GLU A 237 -9.22 9.70 9.98
CA GLU A 237 -9.93 8.50 9.55
C GLU A 237 -9.54 8.16 8.12
N ALA A 238 -9.02 6.94 7.92
CA ALA A 238 -8.82 6.36 6.60
C ALA A 238 -10.04 5.51 6.24
N VAL A 239 -10.69 5.85 5.14
CA VAL A 239 -11.86 5.11 4.62
C VAL A 239 -11.45 4.39 3.35
N VAL A 240 -11.49 3.06 3.39
CA VAL A 240 -11.19 2.17 2.27
C VAL A 240 -12.50 1.59 1.75
N CYS A 241 -12.76 1.73 0.45
CA CYS A 241 -13.88 1.08 -0.22
C CYS A 241 -13.34 0.04 -1.20
N LEU A 242 -13.78 -1.21 -1.08
CA LEU A 242 -13.41 -2.31 -1.97
C LEU A 242 -14.66 -2.85 -2.66
N PRO A 243 -14.66 -3.10 -3.98
CA PRO A 243 -15.78 -3.71 -4.66
C PRO A 243 -15.97 -5.14 -4.16
N ILE A 244 -17.22 -5.49 -3.83
CA ILE A 244 -17.63 -6.85 -3.55
C ILE A 244 -18.27 -7.37 -4.85
N GLY A 245 -17.75 -8.47 -5.40
CA GLY A 245 -18.41 -9.11 -6.53
C GLY A 245 -19.89 -9.39 -6.15
N ASP A 246 -20.78 -9.17 -7.10
CA ASP A 246 -22.18 -9.57 -6.92
C ASP A 246 -22.21 -11.07 -6.62
N ALA A 247 -22.80 -11.43 -5.46
CA ALA A 247 -22.98 -12.82 -5.03
C ALA A 247 -24.19 -13.42 -5.75
#